data_ba8e39f69aca8e9e0319c95c175a2c45
#
_entry.id   ba8e39f69aca8e9e0319c95c175a2c45
#
_cell.length_a   1.000
_cell.length_b   1.000
_cell.length_c   1.000
_cell.angle_alpha   90.00
_cell.angle_beta   90.00
_cell.angle_gamma   90.00
#
_symmetry.space_group_name_H-M   'P 1'
#
loop_
_entity.id
_entity.type
_entity.pdbx_description
1 polymer ?
#
loop_
_entity_poly.entity_id
_entity_poly.type
_entity_poly.pdbx_seq_one_letter_code
_entity_poly.pdbx_strand_id
1 'polypeptide(L)'
;TAKKCAVVIATVHGDIHDIGKNIVKLLLENYGFNVTDLGKDVPPETISAAVVKLHAPILGLSALMTTTVPSMEATIKLLRKDAPWCKIIVGGAVLNKEYADKIGADKYAKDAMGAVRYAEEINLQYQADL
;
A
#
# COMPACT_ATOMS: atom_id res chain seq x y z
N THR A 1 24.62 1.07 -5.41
CA THR A 1 23.53 1.99 -5.66
C THR A 1 22.58 2.05 -4.47
N ALA A 2 22.12 3.24 -4.12
CA ALA A 2 21.19 3.42 -3.03
C ALA A 2 19.84 2.80 -3.37
N LYS A 3 19.24 2.11 -2.40
CA LYS A 3 17.89 1.60 -2.55
C LYS A 3 16.88 2.74 -2.52
N LYS A 4 15.78 2.56 -3.20
CA LYS A 4 14.63 3.44 -3.11
C LYS A 4 13.96 3.29 -1.75
N CYS A 5 13.01 4.17 -1.44
CA CYS A 5 12.39 4.22 -0.13
C CYS A 5 11.66 2.93 0.24
N ALA A 6 11.34 2.81 1.52
CA ALA A 6 10.63 1.65 2.06
C ALA A 6 9.17 1.65 1.62
N VAL A 7 8.67 0.48 1.26
CA VAL A 7 7.27 0.24 0.92
C VAL A 7 6.78 -0.92 1.78
N VAL A 8 5.67 -0.71 2.48
CA VAL A 8 4.97 -1.79 3.19
C VAL A 8 3.77 -2.21 2.34
N ILE A 9 3.58 -3.50 2.17
CA ILE A 9 2.41 -4.02 1.44
C ILE A 9 1.70 -5.09 2.26
N ALA A 10 0.38 -5.16 2.11
CA ALA A 10 -0.44 -6.13 2.81
C ALA A 10 -1.76 -6.37 2.09
N THR A 11 -2.28 -7.59 2.21
CA THR A 11 -3.67 -7.88 1.92
C THR A 11 -4.48 -7.66 3.19
N VAL A 12 -5.58 -6.92 3.10
CA VAL A 12 -6.31 -6.44 4.27
C VAL A 12 -6.94 -7.56 5.07
N HIS A 13 -7.29 -7.26 6.33
CA HIS A 13 -7.89 -8.21 7.24
C HIS A 13 -9.14 -8.85 6.64
N GLY A 14 -9.24 -10.17 6.78
CA GLY A 14 -10.33 -10.96 6.25
C GLY A 14 -10.13 -11.43 4.81
N ASP A 15 -9.11 -10.93 4.12
CA ASP A 15 -8.86 -11.25 2.71
C ASP A 15 -7.60 -12.09 2.58
N ILE A 16 -7.69 -13.20 1.84
CA ILE A 16 -6.57 -14.11 1.63
C ILE A 16 -6.05 -14.12 0.19
N HIS A 17 -6.58 -13.22 -0.66
CA HIS A 17 -6.21 -13.15 -2.07
C HIS A 17 -4.97 -12.26 -2.22
N ASP A 18 -3.80 -12.88 -2.42
CA ASP A 18 -2.54 -12.14 -2.43
C ASP A 18 -1.74 -12.27 -3.74
N ILE A 19 -2.32 -12.88 -4.78
CA ILE A 19 -1.61 -13.03 -6.06
C ILE A 19 -1.24 -11.65 -6.63
N GLY A 20 -2.20 -10.72 -6.67
CA GLY A 20 -1.95 -9.38 -7.18
C GLY A 20 -0.94 -8.61 -6.35
N LYS A 21 -1.02 -8.75 -5.02
CA LYS A 21 -0.06 -8.14 -4.10
C LYS A 21 1.35 -8.68 -4.36
N ASN A 22 1.48 -9.99 -4.57
CA ASN A 22 2.78 -10.61 -4.81
C ASN A 22 3.41 -10.15 -6.13
N ILE A 23 2.58 -9.90 -7.16
CA ILE A 23 3.07 -9.34 -8.42
C ILE A 23 3.60 -7.92 -8.20
N VAL A 24 2.88 -7.09 -7.46
CA VAL A 24 3.32 -5.73 -7.11
C VAL A 24 4.64 -5.78 -6.34
N LYS A 25 4.74 -6.69 -5.37
CA LYS A 25 5.98 -6.87 -4.61
C LYS A 25 7.17 -7.14 -5.52
N LEU A 26 7.00 -8.12 -6.43
CA LEU A 26 8.07 -8.50 -7.35
C LEU A 26 8.52 -7.32 -8.21
N LEU A 27 7.56 -6.57 -8.77
CA LEU A 27 7.88 -5.42 -9.62
C LEU A 27 8.54 -4.31 -8.83
N LEU A 28 8.04 -3.98 -7.64
CA LEU A 28 8.67 -2.95 -6.80
C LEU A 28 10.11 -3.32 -6.45
N GLU A 29 10.35 -4.58 -6.10
CA GLU A 29 11.71 -5.05 -5.80
C GLU A 29 12.62 -4.95 -7.03
N ASN A 30 12.09 -5.29 -8.21
CA ASN A 30 12.85 -5.17 -9.46
C ASN A 30 13.19 -3.71 -9.79
N TYR A 31 12.37 -2.77 -9.33
CA TYR A 31 12.63 -1.34 -9.51
C TYR A 31 13.46 -0.73 -8.38
N GLY A 32 13.94 -1.55 -7.45
CA GLY A 32 14.88 -1.11 -6.44
C GLY A 32 14.28 -0.67 -5.11
N PHE A 33 12.97 -0.84 -4.91
CA PHE A 33 12.34 -0.50 -3.64
C PHE A 33 12.66 -1.52 -2.56
N ASN A 34 12.68 -1.05 -1.32
CA ASN A 34 12.84 -1.89 -0.14
C ASN A 34 11.44 -2.29 0.36
N VAL A 35 10.97 -3.48 -0.04
CA VAL A 35 9.60 -3.90 0.20
C VAL A 35 9.51 -4.80 1.42
N THR A 36 8.62 -4.47 2.34
CA THR A 36 8.24 -5.32 3.46
C THR A 36 6.82 -5.82 3.22
N ASP A 37 6.68 -7.11 2.99
CA ASP A 37 5.41 -7.77 2.74
C ASP A 37 4.88 -8.37 4.04
N LEU A 38 3.77 -7.84 4.54
CA LEU A 38 3.18 -8.34 5.78
C LEU A 38 2.30 -9.57 5.57
N GLY A 39 2.04 -9.91 4.31
CA GLY A 39 1.24 -11.08 3.99
C GLY A 39 -0.22 -10.78 3.73
N LYS A 40 -1.07 -11.73 4.07
CA LYS A 40 -2.51 -11.66 3.85
C LYS A 40 -3.25 -11.72 5.18
N ASP A 41 -4.51 -11.28 5.17
CA ASP A 41 -5.35 -11.27 6.37
C ASP A 41 -4.68 -10.48 7.51
N VAL A 42 -4.21 -9.26 7.18
CA VAL A 42 -3.40 -8.47 8.12
C VAL A 42 -4.28 -7.41 8.79
N PRO A 43 -4.39 -7.44 10.14
CA PRO A 43 -5.19 -6.44 10.87
C PRO A 43 -4.64 -5.02 10.71
N PRO A 44 -5.52 -4.01 10.78
CA PRO A 44 -5.09 -2.61 10.65
C PRO A 44 -3.97 -2.21 11.62
N GLU A 45 -4.02 -2.69 12.86
CA GLU A 45 -3.04 -2.35 13.89
C GLU A 45 -1.65 -2.91 13.54
N THR A 46 -1.59 -4.09 12.95
CA THR A 46 -0.34 -4.70 12.52
C THR A 46 0.27 -3.90 11.36
N ILE A 47 -0.57 -3.46 10.43
CA ILE A 47 -0.12 -2.64 9.30
C ILE A 47 0.42 -1.30 9.79
N SER A 48 -0.34 -0.64 10.67
CA SER A 48 0.07 0.64 11.23
C SER A 48 1.41 0.54 11.98
N ALA A 49 1.54 -0.48 12.83
CA ALA A 49 2.77 -0.68 13.59
C ALA A 49 3.99 -0.86 12.69
N ALA A 50 3.84 -1.61 11.58
CA ALA A 50 4.94 -1.81 10.62
C ALA A 50 5.32 -0.52 9.91
N VAL A 51 4.33 0.26 9.46
CA VAL A 51 4.57 1.53 8.78
C VAL A 51 5.28 2.52 9.71
N VAL A 52 4.83 2.61 10.96
CA VAL A 52 5.45 3.51 11.96
C VAL A 52 6.86 3.07 12.27
N LYS A 53 7.08 1.77 12.52
CA LYS A 53 8.41 1.24 12.85
C LYS A 53 9.42 1.52 11.74
N LEU A 54 9.02 1.34 10.50
CA LEU A 54 9.90 1.53 9.34
C LEU A 54 9.90 2.97 8.83
N HIS A 55 9.01 3.80 9.37
CA HIS A 55 8.75 5.15 8.86
C HIS A 55 8.55 5.13 7.34
N ALA A 56 7.76 4.17 6.88
CA ALA A 56 7.60 3.92 5.45
C ALA A 56 6.81 5.06 4.79
N PRO A 57 7.31 5.64 3.70
CA PRO A 57 6.58 6.68 2.98
C PRO A 57 5.46 6.13 2.09
N ILE A 58 5.43 4.82 1.84
CA ILE A 58 4.46 4.20 0.94
C ILE A 58 3.88 2.95 1.58
N LEU A 59 2.55 2.82 1.50
CA LEU A 59 1.81 1.63 1.89
C LEU A 59 0.94 1.17 0.72
N GLY A 60 1.05 -0.09 0.35
CA GLY A 60 0.16 -0.71 -0.64
C GLY A 60 -0.80 -1.67 0.05
N LEU A 61 -2.09 -1.51 -0.21
CA LEU A 61 -3.14 -2.37 0.33
C LEU A 61 -3.90 -3.05 -0.80
N SER A 62 -4.22 -4.33 -0.63
CA SER A 62 -5.07 -5.04 -1.58
C SER A 62 -6.30 -5.64 -0.92
N ALA A 63 -7.42 -5.62 -1.65
CA ALA A 63 -8.65 -6.27 -1.27
C ALA A 63 -9.34 -6.78 -2.54
N LEU A 64 -9.83 -8.01 -2.52
CA LEU A 64 -10.47 -8.61 -3.69
C LEU A 64 -11.97 -8.82 -3.51
N MET A 65 -12.48 -8.70 -2.29
CA MET A 65 -13.89 -8.94 -1.98
C MET A 65 -14.57 -7.68 -1.49
N THR A 66 -15.84 -7.49 -1.85
CA THR A 66 -16.63 -6.37 -1.34
C THR A 66 -16.72 -6.40 0.18
N THR A 67 -16.71 -7.60 0.76
CA THR A 67 -16.81 -7.78 2.22
C THR A 67 -15.52 -7.38 2.95
N THR A 68 -14.39 -7.25 2.26
CA THR A 68 -13.13 -6.87 2.89
C THR A 68 -12.74 -5.40 2.63
N VAL A 69 -13.47 -4.70 1.78
CA VAL A 69 -13.23 -3.26 1.56
C VAL A 69 -13.42 -2.44 2.83
N PRO A 70 -14.39 -2.72 3.73
CA PRO A 70 -14.46 -2.01 5.01
C PRO A 70 -13.19 -2.13 5.85
N SER A 71 -12.51 -3.27 5.81
CA SER A 71 -11.22 -3.45 6.49
C SER A 71 -10.14 -2.55 5.88
N MET A 72 -10.16 -2.38 4.55
CA MET A 72 -9.26 -1.45 3.88
C MET A 72 -9.51 -0.02 4.34
N GLU A 73 -10.76 0.40 4.41
CA GLU A 73 -11.12 1.74 4.88
C GLU A 73 -10.69 1.95 6.32
N ALA A 74 -10.92 0.96 7.19
CA ALA A 74 -10.50 1.04 8.60
C ALA A 74 -8.98 1.17 8.71
N THR A 75 -8.24 0.44 7.88
CA THR A 75 -6.78 0.53 7.84
C THR A 75 -6.34 1.93 7.43
N ILE A 76 -6.93 2.50 6.39
CA ILE A 76 -6.60 3.85 5.93
C ILE A 76 -6.85 4.88 7.03
N LYS A 77 -7.99 4.80 7.71
CA LYS A 77 -8.31 5.73 8.80
C LYS A 77 -7.27 5.67 9.92
N LEU A 78 -6.86 4.47 10.29
CA LEU A 78 -5.85 4.30 11.33
C LEU A 78 -4.50 4.87 10.88
N LEU A 79 -4.11 4.62 9.65
CA LEU A 79 -2.86 5.13 9.09
C LEU A 79 -2.83 6.66 9.03
N ARG A 80 -3.96 7.30 8.71
CA ARG A 80 -4.02 8.77 8.71
C ARG A 80 -3.74 9.36 10.08
N LYS A 81 -4.14 8.63 11.14
CA LYS A 81 -3.88 9.02 12.52
C LYS A 81 -2.43 8.72 12.94
N ASP A 82 -1.98 7.49 12.69
CA ASP A 82 -0.70 7.01 13.22
C ASP A 82 0.50 7.38 12.35
N ALA A 83 0.30 7.49 11.04
CA ALA A 83 1.37 7.73 10.07
C ALA A 83 0.91 8.68 8.97
N PRO A 84 0.63 9.96 9.32
CA PRO A 84 0.07 10.91 8.34
C PRO A 84 0.99 11.20 7.15
N TRP A 85 2.28 10.93 7.28
CA TRP A 85 3.25 11.09 6.18
C TRP A 85 3.10 10.03 5.08
N CYS A 86 2.46 8.89 5.39
CA CYS A 86 2.47 7.73 4.49
C CYS A 86 1.45 7.89 3.36
N LYS A 87 1.89 7.69 2.12
CA LYS A 87 1.01 7.66 0.97
C LYS A 87 0.47 6.24 0.78
N ILE A 88 -0.83 6.13 0.55
CA ILE A 88 -1.52 4.84 0.52
C ILE A 88 -2.04 4.56 -0.88
N ILE A 89 -1.55 3.45 -1.45
CA ILE A 89 -1.97 2.93 -2.75
C ILE A 89 -2.90 1.75 -2.50
N VAL A 90 -4.04 1.71 -3.17
CA VAL A 90 -4.96 0.58 -3.07
C VAL A 90 -5.15 -0.08 -4.43
N GLY A 91 -5.37 -1.38 -4.40
CA GLY A 91 -5.65 -2.17 -5.60
C GLY A 91 -6.52 -3.37 -5.30
N GLY A 92 -7.04 -3.97 -6.35
CA GLY A 92 -7.89 -5.14 -6.28
C GLY A 92 -9.08 -5.03 -7.22
N ALA A 93 -9.52 -6.18 -7.75
CA ALA A 93 -10.54 -6.22 -8.79
C ALA A 93 -11.89 -5.63 -8.35
N VAL A 94 -12.17 -5.63 -7.05
CA VAL A 94 -13.41 -5.09 -6.49
C VAL A 94 -13.42 -3.57 -6.43
N LEU A 95 -12.26 -2.92 -6.58
CA LEU A 95 -12.11 -1.48 -6.45
C LEU A 95 -12.16 -0.77 -7.80
N ASN A 96 -12.44 0.52 -7.74
CA ASN A 96 -12.26 1.47 -8.83
C ASN A 96 -11.78 2.80 -8.26
N LYS A 97 -11.45 3.74 -9.13
CA LYS A 97 -10.92 5.04 -8.69
C LYS A 97 -11.90 5.79 -7.79
N GLU A 98 -13.17 5.79 -8.15
CA GLU A 98 -14.20 6.48 -7.39
C GLU A 98 -14.32 5.95 -5.96
N TYR A 99 -14.34 4.62 -5.82
CA TYR A 99 -14.41 4.00 -4.50
C TYR A 99 -13.12 4.22 -3.70
N ALA A 100 -11.98 4.12 -4.35
CA ALA A 100 -10.70 4.37 -3.69
C ALA A 100 -10.62 5.78 -3.11
N ASP A 101 -11.08 6.77 -3.87
CA ASP A 101 -11.15 8.16 -3.41
C ASP A 101 -12.10 8.28 -2.20
N LYS A 102 -13.24 7.59 -2.26
CA LYS A 102 -14.25 7.64 -1.19
C LYS A 102 -13.72 7.07 0.14
N ILE A 103 -12.90 6.02 0.09
CA ILE A 103 -12.35 5.43 1.31
C ILE A 103 -11.07 6.13 1.77
N GLY A 104 -10.61 7.14 1.05
CA GLY A 104 -9.52 8.00 1.50
C GLY A 104 -8.13 7.60 1.02
N ALA A 105 -8.02 6.72 0.01
CA ALA A 105 -6.74 6.35 -0.55
C ALA A 105 -6.11 7.50 -1.32
N ASP A 106 -4.78 7.53 -1.40
CA ASP A 106 -4.06 8.51 -2.20
C ASP A 106 -4.06 8.14 -3.67
N LYS A 107 -4.03 6.84 -3.97
CA LYS A 107 -3.96 6.37 -5.35
C LYS A 107 -4.65 5.02 -5.50
N TYR A 108 -5.44 4.91 -6.56
CA TYR A 108 -5.94 3.63 -7.04
C TYR A 108 -5.01 3.12 -8.14
N ALA A 109 -4.43 1.96 -7.96
CA ALA A 109 -3.63 1.30 -8.99
C ALA A 109 -4.49 0.28 -9.72
N LYS A 110 -4.80 0.55 -10.97
CA LYS A 110 -5.59 -0.34 -11.80
C LYS A 110 -4.85 -1.64 -12.08
N ASP A 111 -3.52 -1.57 -12.16
CA ASP A 111 -2.65 -2.71 -12.40
C ASP A 111 -1.35 -2.55 -11.61
N ALA A 112 -0.51 -3.58 -11.65
CA ALA A 112 0.73 -3.59 -10.87
C ALA A 112 1.69 -2.46 -11.28
N MET A 113 1.78 -2.16 -12.57
CA MET A 113 2.65 -1.07 -13.04
C MET A 113 2.13 0.30 -12.61
N GLY A 114 0.83 0.46 -12.46
CA GLY A 114 0.26 1.69 -11.91
C GLY A 114 0.77 1.95 -10.49
N ALA A 115 0.85 0.90 -9.68
CA ALA A 115 1.41 1.01 -8.34
C ALA A 115 2.89 1.40 -8.37
N VAL A 116 3.67 0.77 -9.27
CA VAL A 116 5.09 1.07 -9.40
C VAL A 116 5.32 2.51 -9.82
N ARG A 117 4.57 3.00 -10.82
CA ARG A 117 4.72 4.38 -11.30
C ARG A 117 4.45 5.40 -10.21
N TYR A 118 3.39 5.17 -9.42
CA TYR A 118 3.09 6.08 -8.32
C TYR A 118 4.16 6.01 -7.22
N ALA A 119 4.64 4.82 -6.91
CA ALA A 119 5.72 4.66 -5.95
C ALA A 119 6.98 5.41 -6.40
N GLU A 120 7.30 5.37 -7.70
CA GLU A 120 8.43 6.13 -8.26
C GLU A 120 8.24 7.64 -8.05
N GLU A 121 7.03 8.16 -8.27
CA GLU A 121 6.73 9.57 -8.02
C GLU A 121 6.97 9.94 -6.56
N ILE A 122 6.47 9.12 -5.63
CA ILE A 122 6.64 9.36 -4.20
C ILE A 122 8.10 9.30 -3.81
N ASN A 123 8.84 8.34 -4.37
CA ASN A 123 10.27 8.20 -4.08
C ASN A 123 11.06 9.44 -4.50
N LEU A 124 10.75 10.01 -5.65
CA LEU A 124 11.39 11.25 -6.10
C LEU A 124 11.13 12.40 -5.13
N GLN A 125 9.89 12.57 -4.67
CA GLN A 125 9.54 13.59 -3.69
C GLN A 125 10.24 13.34 -2.35
N TYR A 126 10.25 12.09 -1.90
CA TYR A 126 10.87 11.69 -0.65
C TYR A 126 12.37 12.00 -0.66
N GLN A 127 13.06 11.69 -1.75
CA GLN A 127 14.49 11.94 -1.88
C GLN A 127 14.81 13.44 -1.98
N ALA A 128 13.93 14.20 -2.62
CA ALA A 128 14.12 15.65 -2.73
C ALA A 128 14.00 16.34 -1.37
N ASP A 129 13.22 15.76 -0.44
CA ASP A 129 12.99 16.33 0.88
C ASP A 129 14.04 15.92 1.93
N LEU A 130 14.98 15.06 1.56
CA LEU A 130 16.04 14.60 2.48
C LEU A 130 17.16 15.66 2.68
#